data_8d7e42bc14aad64cc1cc0845ff2e584a
#
_entry.id   8d7e42bc14aad64cc1cc0845ff2e584a
#
_cell.length_a   1.000
_cell.length_b   1.000
_cell.length_c   1.000
_cell.angle_alpha   90.00
_cell.angle_beta   90.00
_cell.angle_gamma   90.00
#
_symmetry.space_group_name_H-M   'P 1'
#
loop_
_entity.id
_entity.type
_entity.pdbx_description
1 polymer ?
#
loop_
_entity_poly.entity_id
_entity_poly.type
_entity_poly.pdbx_seq_one_letter_code
_entity_poly.pdbx_strand_id
1 'polypeptide(L)'
;SRGLGDVYKRQSWMRTAVGIMESSHIRVCRVADNMRNVAVTEGDKVEAQIKFGWEVDAYPVNEVCDYVKDVSKGDIDVLVEEYYNKYDILLEGRDPEEFKRHVAVQAAIEIGFERFLEEKNYQAVVTHFGDLGGLQQLPGLAMQRLMEKGYGFGAEGDWKTAAMVRLMKIMTAGVKDAKGTSFMEDYTCLLYTSDAADD
;
A
#
# COMPACT_ATOMS: atom_id res chain seq x y z
N SER A 1 37.61 1.85 -19.65
CA SER A 1 36.26 1.33 -19.37
C SER A 1 36.11 0.66 -17.98
N ARG A 2 37.16 0.61 -17.15
CA ARG A 2 37.01 0.09 -15.77
C ARG A 2 36.14 0.97 -14.86
N GLY A 3 35.98 2.26 -15.13
CA GLY A 3 35.31 3.20 -14.23
C GLY A 3 33.77 3.07 -14.16
N LEU A 4 33.08 2.83 -15.26
CA LEU A 4 31.61 2.80 -15.28
C LEU A 4 31.03 1.55 -14.59
N GLY A 5 31.62 0.38 -14.82
CA GLY A 5 31.18 -0.84 -14.14
C GLY A 5 31.36 -0.79 -12.61
N ASP A 6 32.42 -0.12 -12.13
CA ASP A 6 32.66 0.06 -10.71
C ASP A 6 31.67 1.07 -10.08
N VAL A 7 31.27 2.10 -10.83
CA VAL A 7 30.26 3.06 -10.37
C VAL A 7 28.91 2.39 -10.16
N TYR A 8 28.45 1.59 -11.12
CA TYR A 8 27.18 0.87 -10.99
C TYR A 8 27.18 -0.13 -9.81
N LYS A 9 28.27 -0.85 -9.62
CA LYS A 9 28.41 -1.77 -8.47
C LYS A 9 28.38 -1.02 -7.15
N ARG A 10 29.06 0.13 -7.04
CA ARG A 10 29.05 0.97 -5.84
C ARG A 10 27.66 1.52 -5.56
N GLN A 11 26.97 2.00 -6.58
CA GLN A 11 25.60 2.51 -6.43
C GLN A 11 24.63 1.44 -5.93
N SER A 12 24.70 0.23 -6.50
CA SER A 12 23.89 -0.90 -6.03
C SER A 12 24.20 -1.26 -4.58
N TRP A 13 25.49 -1.33 -4.23
CA TRP A 13 25.91 -1.60 -2.86
C TRP A 13 25.43 -0.51 -1.88
N MET A 14 25.56 0.76 -2.25
CA MET A 14 25.10 1.89 -1.44
C MET A 14 23.59 1.85 -1.20
N ARG A 15 22.79 1.54 -2.22
CA ARG A 15 21.34 1.37 -2.06
C ARG A 15 21.00 0.23 -1.12
N THR A 16 21.71 -0.89 -1.22
CA THR A 16 21.55 -2.01 -0.29
C THR A 16 21.90 -1.59 1.15
N ALA A 17 22.99 -0.86 1.34
CA ALA A 17 23.36 -0.35 2.65
C ALA A 17 22.33 0.61 3.23
N VAL A 18 21.78 1.53 2.42
CA VAL A 18 20.68 2.40 2.81
C VAL A 18 19.45 1.56 3.15
N GLY A 19 19.10 0.57 2.32
CA GLY A 19 18.00 -0.34 2.59
C GLY A 19 18.12 -1.07 3.93
N ILE A 20 19.31 -1.54 4.28
CA ILE A 20 19.56 -2.20 5.58
C ILE A 20 19.38 -1.20 6.73
N MET A 21 19.92 0.01 6.61
CA MET A 21 19.78 1.04 7.64
C MET A 21 18.33 1.46 7.85
N GLU A 22 17.64 1.78 6.77
CA GLU A 22 16.24 2.24 6.79
C GLU A 22 15.26 1.11 7.15
N SER A 23 15.63 -0.15 6.89
CA SER A 23 14.82 -1.31 7.29
C SER A 23 14.52 -1.30 8.79
N SER A 24 15.49 -0.94 9.61
CA SER A 24 15.33 -0.90 11.06
C SER A 24 14.35 0.17 11.56
N HIS A 25 13.87 1.02 10.68
CA HIS A 25 12.90 2.09 10.99
C HIS A 25 11.53 1.86 10.36
N ILE A 26 11.33 0.72 9.69
CA ILE A 26 10.03 0.40 9.07
C ILE A 26 9.05 -0.01 10.15
N ARG A 27 7.98 0.77 10.25
CA ARG A 27 6.81 0.46 11.07
C ARG A 27 5.62 0.16 10.17
N VAL A 28 4.99 -0.98 10.43
CA VAL A 28 3.84 -1.47 9.66
C VAL A 28 2.59 -1.41 10.52
N CYS A 29 1.58 -0.73 10.02
CA CYS A 29 0.25 -0.75 10.58
C CYS A 29 -0.55 -1.91 9.98
N ARG A 30 -0.89 -2.91 10.80
CA ARG A 30 -1.84 -3.94 10.41
C ARG A 30 -3.25 -3.53 10.85
N VAL A 31 -4.08 -3.17 9.88
CA VAL A 31 -5.49 -2.84 10.11
C VAL A 31 -6.30 -4.13 10.05
N ALA A 32 -6.99 -4.43 11.13
CA ALA A 32 -7.63 -5.73 11.40
C ALA A 32 -6.62 -6.86 11.64
N ASP A 33 -6.92 -8.07 11.20
CA ASP A 33 -6.08 -9.25 11.40
C ASP A 33 -5.60 -9.83 10.06
N ASN A 34 -4.84 -10.92 10.08
CA ASN A 34 -4.56 -11.67 8.87
C ASN A 34 -5.81 -12.42 8.38
N MET A 35 -5.84 -12.73 7.10
CA MET A 35 -6.97 -13.43 6.51
C MET A 35 -7.14 -14.82 7.11
N ARG A 36 -8.37 -15.12 7.56
CA ARG A 36 -8.72 -16.44 8.07
C ARG A 36 -8.51 -17.50 7.00
N ASN A 37 -7.92 -18.62 7.37
CA ASN A 37 -7.58 -19.74 6.48
C ASN A 37 -6.44 -19.47 5.48
N VAL A 38 -5.73 -18.34 5.58
CA VAL A 38 -4.54 -18.07 4.78
C VAL A 38 -3.35 -17.89 5.72
N ALA A 39 -2.82 -18.99 6.21
CA ALA A 39 -1.77 -19.00 7.23
C ALA A 39 -0.47 -18.29 6.78
N VAL A 40 -0.20 -18.26 5.48
CA VAL A 40 0.99 -17.61 4.93
C VAL A 40 1.00 -16.09 5.13
N THR A 41 -0.14 -15.47 5.38
CA THR A 41 -0.23 -14.02 5.64
C THR A 41 0.23 -13.65 7.06
N GLU A 42 0.29 -14.60 7.97
CA GLU A 42 0.87 -14.39 9.30
C GLU A 42 2.39 -14.63 9.28
N GLY A 43 3.05 -14.31 10.38
CA GLY A 43 4.48 -14.52 10.56
C GLY A 43 4.95 -14.15 11.96
N ASP A 44 6.20 -14.46 12.26
CA ASP A 44 6.83 -14.14 13.54
C ASP A 44 7.29 -12.67 13.56
N LYS A 45 6.49 -11.81 14.19
CA LYS A 45 6.78 -10.38 14.32
C LYS A 45 7.99 -10.11 15.20
N VAL A 46 8.22 -10.97 16.21
CA VAL A 46 9.36 -10.84 17.11
C VAL A 46 10.65 -11.16 16.35
N GLU A 47 10.65 -12.24 15.56
CA GLU A 47 11.80 -12.56 14.73
C GLU A 47 12.07 -11.48 13.67
N ALA A 48 11.03 -10.92 13.07
CA ALA A 48 11.15 -9.85 12.10
C ALA A 48 11.75 -8.57 12.73
N GLN A 49 11.34 -8.22 13.94
CA GLN A 49 11.92 -7.10 14.69
C GLN A 49 13.38 -7.34 15.02
N ILE A 50 13.74 -8.54 15.48
CA ILE A 50 15.13 -8.90 15.81
C ILE A 50 16.02 -8.87 14.56
N LYS A 51 15.55 -9.43 13.43
CA LYS A 51 16.37 -9.59 12.22
C LYS A 51 16.40 -8.35 11.32
N PHE A 52 15.29 -7.65 11.21
CA PHE A 52 15.11 -6.56 10.24
C PHE A 52 14.80 -5.22 10.89
N GLY A 53 14.48 -5.19 12.16
CA GLY A 53 14.05 -4.00 12.88
C GLY A 53 12.59 -3.62 12.61
N TRP A 54 11.81 -4.44 11.93
CA TRP A 54 10.42 -4.12 11.59
C TRP A 54 9.52 -4.16 12.81
N GLU A 55 8.78 -3.08 13.03
CA GLU A 55 7.75 -3.02 14.06
C GLU A 55 6.38 -3.20 13.41
N VAL A 56 5.57 -4.10 13.94
CA VAL A 56 4.24 -4.42 13.39
C VAL A 56 3.19 -4.27 14.48
N ASP A 57 2.39 -3.22 14.38
CA ASP A 57 1.31 -2.95 15.32
C ASP A 57 -0.06 -3.24 14.67
N ALA A 58 -0.96 -3.84 15.42
CA ALA A 58 -2.31 -4.14 14.98
C ALA A 58 -3.30 -3.11 15.50
N TYR A 59 -4.20 -2.67 14.63
CA TYR A 59 -5.26 -1.73 14.94
C TYR A 59 -6.63 -2.27 14.54
N PRO A 60 -7.66 -2.04 15.35
CA PRO A 60 -9.03 -2.25 14.91
C PRO A 60 -9.34 -1.35 13.71
N VAL A 61 -10.03 -1.88 12.72
CA VAL A 61 -10.37 -1.13 11.50
C VAL A 61 -11.16 0.16 11.81
N ASN A 62 -11.96 0.17 12.86
CA ASN A 62 -12.77 1.34 13.23
C ASN A 62 -11.94 2.53 13.71
N GLU A 63 -10.73 2.33 14.22
CA GLU A 63 -9.83 3.45 14.52
C GLU A 63 -9.46 4.23 13.26
N VAL A 64 -9.20 3.54 12.16
CA VAL A 64 -8.95 4.19 10.86
C VAL A 64 -10.24 4.80 10.29
N CYS A 65 -11.38 4.11 10.47
CA CYS A 65 -12.68 4.63 10.03
C CYS A 65 -13.02 5.98 10.67
N ASP A 66 -12.57 6.24 11.88
CA ASP A 66 -12.82 7.53 12.54
C ASP A 66 -12.05 8.66 11.84
N TYR A 67 -10.81 8.42 11.40
CA TYR A 67 -10.08 9.39 10.57
C TYR A 67 -10.75 9.61 9.22
N VAL A 68 -11.32 8.57 8.61
CA VAL A 68 -12.05 8.68 7.33
C VAL A 68 -13.32 9.53 7.50
N LYS A 69 -14.06 9.36 8.58
CA LYS A 69 -15.29 10.14 8.90
C LYS A 69 -14.99 11.62 9.15
N ASP A 70 -13.81 11.92 9.71
CA ASP A 70 -13.40 13.28 10.05
C ASP A 70 -12.86 14.08 8.85
N VAL A 71 -12.80 13.47 7.65
CA VAL A 71 -12.36 14.17 6.45
C VAL A 71 -13.41 15.18 6.02
N SER A 72 -12.99 16.43 5.87
CA SER A 72 -13.89 17.49 5.42
C SER A 72 -14.34 17.30 3.97
N LYS A 73 -15.58 17.73 3.67
CA LYS A 73 -16.07 17.71 2.30
C LYS A 73 -15.16 18.50 1.34
N GLY A 74 -14.59 19.61 1.81
CA GLY A 74 -13.67 20.42 0.98
C GLY A 74 -12.41 19.66 0.60
N ASP A 75 -11.80 18.93 1.53
CA ASP A 75 -10.61 18.10 1.24
C ASP A 75 -10.94 16.99 0.24
N ILE A 76 -12.11 16.36 0.42
CA ILE A 76 -12.60 15.33 -0.51
C ILE A 76 -12.77 15.90 -1.91
N ASP A 77 -13.46 17.03 -2.04
CA ASP A 77 -13.73 17.66 -3.34
C ASP A 77 -12.42 18.02 -4.08
N VAL A 78 -11.41 18.55 -3.36
CA VAL A 78 -10.09 18.85 -3.90
C VAL A 78 -9.38 17.60 -4.43
N LEU A 79 -9.40 16.51 -3.65
CA LEU A 79 -8.74 15.27 -4.07
C LEU A 79 -9.47 14.59 -5.23
N VAL A 80 -10.80 14.64 -5.25
CA VAL A 80 -11.60 14.16 -6.39
C VAL A 80 -11.25 14.94 -7.67
N GLU A 81 -11.11 16.27 -7.59
CA GLU A 81 -10.68 17.07 -8.73
C GLU A 81 -9.28 16.66 -9.21
N GLU A 82 -8.35 16.42 -8.29
CA GLU A 82 -7.02 15.90 -8.63
C GLU A 82 -7.12 14.57 -9.39
N TYR A 83 -7.95 13.63 -8.95
CA TYR A 83 -8.15 12.36 -9.65
C TYR A 83 -8.63 12.54 -11.08
N TYR A 84 -9.64 13.42 -11.27
CA TYR A 84 -10.19 13.69 -12.60
C TYR A 84 -9.22 14.42 -13.51
N ASN A 85 -8.26 15.17 -12.96
CA ASN A 85 -7.20 15.83 -13.73
C ASN A 85 -6.03 14.89 -14.05
N LYS A 86 -5.80 13.88 -13.23
CA LYS A 86 -4.63 12.99 -13.32
C LYS A 86 -4.91 11.72 -14.12
N TYR A 87 -6.13 11.21 -14.04
CA TYR A 87 -6.49 9.91 -14.61
C TYR A 87 -7.54 10.02 -15.71
N ASP A 88 -7.43 9.13 -16.70
CA ASP A 88 -8.46 8.94 -17.71
C ASP A 88 -9.63 8.15 -17.09
N ILE A 89 -10.79 8.77 -17.00
CA ILE A 89 -11.98 8.20 -16.37
C ILE A 89 -12.82 7.47 -17.42
N LEU A 90 -12.87 6.16 -17.34
CA LEU A 90 -13.66 5.30 -18.21
C LEU A 90 -14.99 4.92 -17.52
N LEU A 91 -16.07 5.58 -17.89
CA LEU A 91 -17.37 5.36 -17.26
C LEU A 91 -18.02 4.02 -17.66
N GLU A 92 -17.75 3.52 -18.86
CA GLU A 92 -18.28 2.24 -19.37
C GLU A 92 -19.81 2.10 -19.22
N GLY A 93 -20.51 3.20 -19.46
CA GLY A 93 -21.97 3.26 -19.36
C GLY A 93 -22.53 3.50 -17.95
N ARG A 94 -21.68 3.71 -16.94
CA ARG A 94 -22.09 4.12 -15.59
C ARG A 94 -22.57 5.56 -15.57
N ASP A 95 -23.49 5.87 -14.67
CA ASP A 95 -23.91 7.25 -14.42
C ASP A 95 -22.73 8.09 -13.86
N PRO A 96 -22.39 9.23 -14.48
CA PRO A 96 -21.22 10.03 -14.06
C PRO A 96 -21.31 10.56 -12.62
N GLU A 97 -22.51 10.96 -12.18
CA GLU A 97 -22.71 11.51 -10.84
C GLU A 97 -22.65 10.41 -9.77
N GLU A 98 -23.17 9.24 -10.07
CA GLU A 98 -23.04 8.09 -9.20
C GLU A 98 -21.58 7.64 -9.10
N PHE A 99 -20.88 7.55 -10.22
CA PHE A 99 -19.49 7.20 -10.26
C PHE A 99 -18.63 8.19 -9.44
N LYS A 100 -18.91 9.50 -9.59
CA LYS A 100 -18.22 10.55 -8.82
C LYS A 100 -18.44 10.41 -7.31
N ARG A 101 -19.64 10.04 -6.88
CA ARG A 101 -19.91 9.75 -5.46
C ARG A 101 -19.06 8.58 -4.95
N HIS A 102 -18.89 7.53 -5.74
CA HIS A 102 -18.03 6.40 -5.38
C HIS A 102 -16.55 6.80 -5.31
N VAL A 103 -16.10 7.65 -6.24
CA VAL A 103 -14.73 8.22 -6.22
C VAL A 103 -14.51 9.08 -4.98
N ALA A 104 -15.51 9.85 -4.56
CA ALA A 104 -15.43 10.66 -3.34
C ALA A 104 -15.25 9.80 -2.07
N VAL A 105 -15.83 8.60 -2.03
CA VAL A 105 -15.58 7.65 -0.93
C VAL A 105 -14.12 7.21 -0.91
N GLN A 106 -13.52 6.92 -2.07
CA GLN A 106 -12.09 6.59 -2.16
C GLN A 106 -11.20 7.75 -1.72
N ALA A 107 -11.56 8.98 -2.07
CA ALA A 107 -10.82 10.16 -1.65
C ALA A 107 -10.86 10.32 -0.12
N ALA A 108 -12.01 10.13 0.51
CA ALA A 108 -12.12 10.15 1.97
C ALA A 108 -11.26 9.06 2.62
N ILE A 109 -11.27 7.86 2.05
CA ILE A 109 -10.46 6.73 2.51
C ILE A 109 -8.96 7.06 2.39
N GLU A 110 -8.49 7.58 1.24
CA GLU A 110 -7.09 7.95 1.06
C GLU A 110 -6.63 8.97 2.10
N ILE A 111 -7.38 10.06 2.26
CA ILE A 111 -7.03 11.12 3.20
C ILE A 111 -7.05 10.60 4.63
N GLY A 112 -8.05 9.82 5.01
CA GLY A 112 -8.18 9.25 6.35
C GLY A 112 -7.02 8.31 6.70
N PHE A 113 -6.67 7.40 5.79
CA PHE A 113 -5.51 6.52 5.98
C PHE A 113 -4.21 7.31 6.04
N GLU A 114 -4.00 8.26 5.15
CA GLU A 114 -2.77 9.07 5.14
C GLU A 114 -2.58 9.80 6.46
N ARG A 115 -3.62 10.50 6.96
CA ARG A 115 -3.58 11.20 8.24
C ARG A 115 -3.30 10.24 9.41
N PHE A 116 -3.95 9.09 9.43
CA PHE A 116 -3.72 8.08 10.45
C PHE A 116 -2.26 7.58 10.44
N LEU A 117 -1.73 7.26 9.27
CA LEU A 117 -0.36 6.75 9.12
C LEU A 117 0.69 7.81 9.48
N GLU A 118 0.46 9.05 9.08
CA GLU A 118 1.35 10.17 9.39
C GLU A 118 1.36 10.47 10.89
N GLU A 119 0.20 10.62 11.51
CA GLU A 119 0.09 10.92 12.95
C GLU A 119 0.75 9.85 13.81
N LYS A 120 0.59 8.59 13.44
CA LYS A 120 1.14 7.46 14.19
C LYS A 120 2.52 7.00 13.70
N ASN A 121 3.09 7.69 12.69
CA ASN A 121 4.40 7.43 12.12
C ASN A 121 4.58 6.02 11.59
N TYR A 122 3.67 5.56 10.73
CA TYR A 122 3.79 4.31 9.98
C TYR A 122 4.26 4.55 8.55
N GLN A 123 5.08 3.66 8.01
CA GLN A 123 5.62 3.72 6.65
C GLN A 123 5.03 2.63 5.74
N ALA A 124 4.26 1.72 6.31
CA ALA A 124 3.57 0.68 5.57
C ALA A 124 2.23 0.35 6.25
N VAL A 125 1.28 -0.12 5.47
CA VAL A 125 -0.05 -0.48 5.93
C VAL A 125 -0.52 -1.78 5.29
N VAL A 126 -1.29 -2.53 6.05
CA VAL A 126 -1.93 -3.76 5.59
C VAL A 126 -3.41 -3.69 5.92
N THR A 127 -4.23 -4.12 5.00
CA THR A 127 -5.67 -4.24 5.19
C THR A 127 -6.14 -5.68 5.00
N HIS A 128 -7.36 -5.94 5.42
CA HIS A 128 -8.01 -7.22 5.28
C HIS A 128 -9.39 -7.02 4.66
N PHE A 129 -9.61 -7.51 3.45
CA PHE A 129 -10.86 -7.28 2.72
C PHE A 129 -12.10 -7.95 3.34
N GLY A 130 -11.90 -8.96 4.17
CA GLY A 130 -12.97 -9.61 4.94
C GLY A 130 -13.38 -8.87 6.21
N ASP A 131 -12.65 -7.79 6.58
CA ASP A 131 -12.98 -6.94 7.73
C ASP A 131 -12.77 -5.47 7.35
N LEU A 132 -13.82 -4.86 6.86
CA LEU A 132 -13.84 -3.46 6.45
C LEU A 132 -14.36 -2.53 7.55
N GLY A 133 -14.92 -3.07 8.64
CA GLY A 133 -15.53 -2.28 9.70
C GLY A 133 -16.52 -1.26 9.14
N GLY A 134 -16.27 0.02 9.38
CA GLY A 134 -17.08 1.13 8.87
C GLY A 134 -16.68 1.67 7.51
N LEU A 135 -15.70 1.08 6.82
CA LEU A 135 -15.34 1.49 5.47
C LEU A 135 -16.43 1.09 4.47
N GLN A 136 -16.81 2.00 3.61
CA GLN A 136 -17.88 1.78 2.62
C GLN A 136 -17.41 1.04 1.37
N GLN A 137 -16.10 1.00 1.14
CA GLN A 137 -15.47 0.37 -0.03
C GLN A 137 -14.13 -0.25 0.37
N LEU A 138 -13.65 -1.18 -0.44
CA LEU A 138 -12.25 -1.62 -0.43
C LEU A 138 -11.33 -0.43 -0.76
N PRO A 139 -10.23 -0.24 -0.05
CA PRO A 139 -9.39 0.95 -0.20
C PRO A 139 -8.42 0.88 -1.40
N GLY A 140 -8.79 0.22 -2.50
CA GLY A 140 -7.89 -0.10 -3.60
C GLY A 140 -7.19 1.11 -4.23
N LEU A 141 -7.94 2.13 -4.64
CA LEU A 141 -7.34 3.35 -5.21
C LEU A 141 -6.51 4.10 -4.17
N ALA A 142 -7.02 4.21 -2.94
CA ALA A 142 -6.29 4.86 -1.85
C ALA A 142 -4.94 4.19 -1.61
N MET A 143 -4.88 2.85 -1.57
CA MET A 143 -3.64 2.11 -1.36
C MET A 143 -2.65 2.26 -2.53
N GLN A 144 -3.11 2.27 -3.78
CA GLN A 144 -2.26 2.53 -4.94
C GLN A 144 -1.62 3.93 -4.85
N ARG A 145 -2.38 4.92 -4.46
CA ARG A 145 -1.87 6.29 -4.30
C ARG A 145 -0.94 6.44 -3.11
N LEU A 146 -1.21 5.80 -1.99
CA LEU A 146 -0.28 5.75 -0.87
C LEU A 146 1.03 5.06 -1.26
N MET A 147 0.98 3.99 -2.04
CA MET A 147 2.20 3.38 -2.58
C MET A 147 2.96 4.34 -3.52
N GLU A 148 2.28 5.15 -4.32
CA GLU A 148 2.92 6.20 -5.14
C GLU A 148 3.64 7.23 -4.27
N LYS A 149 3.08 7.58 -3.11
CA LYS A 149 3.68 8.46 -2.10
C LYS A 149 4.83 7.81 -1.31
N GLY A 150 5.08 6.52 -1.52
CA GLY A 150 6.20 5.79 -0.92
C GLY A 150 5.84 4.85 0.21
N TYR A 151 4.59 4.74 0.60
CA TYR A 151 4.17 3.75 1.59
C TYR A 151 4.30 2.32 1.07
N GLY A 152 4.57 1.39 1.97
CA GLY A 152 4.42 -0.04 1.69
C GLY A 152 2.97 -0.47 1.85
N PHE A 153 2.55 -1.44 1.04
CA PHE A 153 1.23 -2.03 1.15
C PHE A 153 1.27 -3.55 0.97
N GLY A 154 0.41 -4.23 1.69
CA GLY A 154 0.08 -5.63 1.55
C GLY A 154 -1.41 -5.84 1.79
N ALA A 155 -1.95 -6.92 1.28
CA ALA A 155 -3.34 -7.30 1.51
C ALA A 155 -3.44 -8.49 2.49
N GLU A 156 -4.64 -8.85 2.86
CA GLU A 156 -4.95 -10.04 3.67
C GLU A 156 -4.23 -10.10 5.03
N GLY A 157 -3.77 -8.97 5.54
CA GLY A 157 -2.99 -8.91 6.76
C GLY A 157 -1.51 -9.27 6.59
N ASP A 158 -1.01 -9.47 5.36
CA ASP A 158 0.40 -9.79 5.11
C ASP A 158 1.32 -8.57 5.29
N TRP A 159 1.64 -8.34 6.54
CA TRP A 159 2.55 -7.28 6.96
C TRP A 159 3.98 -7.46 6.43
N LYS A 160 4.39 -8.69 6.11
CA LYS A 160 5.73 -8.97 5.55
C LYS A 160 5.85 -8.39 4.15
N THR A 161 4.82 -8.60 3.33
CA THR A 161 4.73 -8.00 1.99
C THR A 161 4.69 -6.48 2.06
N ALA A 162 3.93 -5.90 2.98
CA ALA A 162 3.90 -4.45 3.15
C ALA A 162 5.27 -3.87 3.52
N ALA A 163 5.98 -4.49 4.47
CA ALA A 163 7.32 -4.09 4.85
C ALA A 163 8.30 -4.21 3.67
N MET A 164 8.22 -5.31 2.90
CA MET A 164 9.06 -5.55 1.74
C MET A 164 8.81 -4.53 0.63
N VAL A 165 7.55 -4.19 0.33
CA VAL A 165 7.21 -3.14 -0.65
C VAL A 165 7.82 -1.80 -0.23
N ARG A 166 7.74 -1.44 1.06
CA ARG A 166 8.39 -0.22 1.56
C ARG A 166 9.92 -0.28 1.40
N LEU A 167 10.53 -1.38 1.78
CA LEU A 167 11.99 -1.57 1.66
C LEU A 167 12.46 -1.43 0.20
N MET A 168 11.75 -2.04 -0.73
CA MET A 168 12.06 -1.94 -2.16
C MET A 168 11.93 -0.50 -2.68
N LYS A 169 10.94 0.26 -2.20
CA LYS A 169 10.81 1.69 -2.54
C LYS A 169 12.00 2.50 -2.05
N ILE A 170 12.47 2.25 -0.83
CA ILE A 170 13.66 2.89 -0.28
C ILE A 170 14.89 2.60 -1.16
N MET A 171 15.10 1.34 -1.51
CA MET A 171 16.26 0.90 -2.30
C MET A 171 16.23 1.43 -3.75
N THR A 172 15.05 1.70 -4.29
CA THR A 172 14.88 2.21 -5.67
C THR A 172 14.73 3.73 -5.74
N ALA A 173 14.70 4.42 -4.61
CA ALA A 173 14.60 5.86 -4.59
C ALA A 173 15.75 6.53 -5.39
N GLY A 174 15.40 7.45 -6.28
CA GLY A 174 16.35 8.18 -7.13
C GLY A 174 17.01 7.34 -8.23
N VAL A 175 16.57 6.12 -8.45
CA VAL A 175 17.00 5.33 -9.61
C VAL A 175 16.36 5.90 -10.85
N LYS A 176 17.19 6.34 -11.81
CA LYS A 176 16.69 6.83 -13.10
C LYS A 176 15.90 5.73 -13.81
N ASP A 177 14.74 6.08 -14.32
CA ASP A 177 13.85 5.18 -15.05
C ASP A 177 13.31 4.00 -14.22
N ALA A 178 13.45 4.02 -12.88
CA ALA A 178 12.78 3.04 -12.03
C ALA A 178 11.26 3.23 -12.11
N LYS A 179 10.56 2.13 -12.42
CA LYS A 179 9.08 2.15 -12.52
C LYS A 179 8.38 2.08 -11.16
N GLY A 180 9.15 2.05 -10.08
CA GLY A 180 8.63 1.90 -8.73
C GLY A 180 8.27 0.46 -8.38
N THR A 181 7.99 0.25 -7.10
CA THR A 181 7.53 -1.02 -6.55
C THR A 181 6.09 -0.84 -6.10
N SER A 182 5.22 -1.75 -6.48
CA SER A 182 3.82 -1.77 -6.10
C SER A 182 3.43 -3.17 -5.65
N PHE A 183 2.51 -3.25 -4.73
CA PHE A 183 1.82 -4.50 -4.43
C PHE A 183 0.83 -4.77 -5.57
N MET A 184 0.87 -5.98 -6.08
CA MET A 184 -0.13 -6.51 -6.98
C MET A 184 -0.47 -7.92 -6.51
N GLU A 185 -1.74 -8.19 -6.36
CA GLU A 185 -2.24 -9.50 -6.04
C GLU A 185 -3.04 -10.02 -7.22
N ASP A 186 -2.73 -11.24 -7.63
CA ASP A 186 -3.52 -11.94 -8.64
C ASP A 186 -4.74 -12.54 -7.93
N TYR A 187 -5.79 -11.79 -7.88
CA TYR A 187 -7.07 -12.32 -7.49
C TYR A 187 -7.66 -13.02 -8.68
N THR A 188 -7.43 -14.27 -8.68
CA THR A 188 -8.41 -15.00 -9.23
C THR A 188 -8.51 -15.27 -10.60
N CYS A 189 -8.71 -16.35 -10.76
CA CYS A 189 -9.77 -16.91 -11.59
C CYS A 189 -10.59 -15.87 -12.33
N LEU A 190 -9.98 -15.07 -13.10
CA LEU A 190 -10.61 -14.68 -14.32
C LEU A 190 -10.84 -15.98 -15.10
N LEU A 191 -11.99 -16.12 -15.69
CA LEU A 191 -12.40 -17.29 -16.49
C LEU A 191 -11.34 -17.81 -17.50
N TYR A 192 -10.31 -17.04 -17.74
CA TYR A 192 -9.18 -17.33 -18.63
C TYR A 192 -8.01 -18.02 -17.95
N THR A 193 -7.94 -17.96 -16.63
CA THR A 193 -6.83 -18.56 -15.87
C THR A 193 -7.16 -19.94 -15.34
N SER A 194 -8.43 -20.35 -15.41
CA SER A 194 -8.83 -21.72 -15.10
C SER A 194 -8.21 -22.73 -16.08
N ASP A 195 -7.93 -22.32 -17.30
CA ASP A 195 -7.29 -23.17 -18.31
C ASP A 195 -5.77 -23.30 -18.12
N ALA A 196 -5.15 -22.37 -17.40
CA ALA A 196 -3.72 -22.41 -17.11
C ALA A 196 -3.35 -23.34 -15.95
N ALA A 197 -4.32 -23.86 -15.22
CA ALA A 197 -4.13 -24.83 -14.15
C ALA A 197 -4.26 -26.30 -14.64
N ASP A 198 -4.73 -26.48 -15.86
CA ASP A 198 -4.93 -27.82 -16.46
C ASP A 198 -3.81 -28.22 -17.44
N ASP A 199 -2.79 -27.37 -17.64
CA ASP A 199 -1.55 -27.64 -18.36
C ASP A 199 -0.37 -27.85 -17.36
#